data_24e128110cf9bbc22b5ea22cccf25a06
#
_entry.id   24e128110cf9bbc22b5ea22cccf25a06
#
_cell.length_a   1.000
_cell.length_b   1.000
_cell.length_c   1.000
_cell.angle_alpha   90.00
_cell.angle_beta   90.00
_cell.angle_gamma   90.00
#
_symmetry.space_group_name_H-M   'P 1'
#
loop_
_entity.id
_entity.type
_entity.pdbx_description
1 polymer ?
#
loop_
_entity_poly.entity_id
_entity_poly.type
_entity_poly.pdbx_seq_one_letter_code
_entity_poly.pdbx_strand_id
1 'polypeptide(L)'
;MNRLIDNRTNPTFVFCIGMKRAGSALQYNLSKLLLENQFKTKNFGYIDGKDLSKKLSNEDMLKANFLEYIILKCHDPPWKVGSQFLENHKILYIYRDLRAVYFSRKVRENCSLDEFILEMKKSLDLYSYYEKDSRVFVQKYEDVYLNNKDALLDISKYLQVKVNDNLITKILKLVSIESSKNNHSFLKKIIIFFYRFLVNIVPKKFIIFLKKIPFVPKMISIFRKFITPNFDNLMYTDHVSKFKGNPMTWKDKLSTDEISRIEIEFNGWLKEHGYL
;
A
#
# COMPACT_ATOMS: atom_id res chain seq x y z
N MET A 1 -3.52 -8.14 -33.83
CA MET A 1 -2.99 -8.55 -32.54
C MET A 1 -4.02 -9.45 -31.87
N ASN A 2 -3.89 -10.77 -32.04
CA ASN A 2 -4.86 -11.76 -31.54
C ASN A 2 -4.73 -11.82 -30.02
N ARG A 3 -5.72 -11.30 -29.30
CA ARG A 3 -5.89 -11.56 -27.87
C ARG A 3 -6.26 -13.04 -27.73
N LEU A 4 -5.38 -13.82 -27.12
CA LEU A 4 -5.76 -15.10 -26.54
C LEU A 4 -6.87 -14.82 -25.55
N ILE A 5 -8.08 -15.19 -25.87
CA ILE A 5 -9.21 -15.18 -24.94
C ILE A 5 -8.89 -16.29 -23.94
N ASP A 6 -8.36 -15.87 -22.79
CA ASP A 6 -8.12 -16.75 -21.66
C ASP A 6 -9.51 -17.12 -21.09
N ASN A 7 -9.85 -18.39 -21.13
CA ASN A 7 -11.12 -18.94 -20.63
C ASN A 7 -11.25 -18.92 -19.10
N ARG A 8 -10.51 -18.05 -18.42
CA ARG A 8 -10.62 -17.89 -16.96
C ARG A 8 -11.99 -17.31 -16.62
N THR A 9 -12.79 -18.09 -15.92
CA THR A 9 -14.13 -17.69 -15.44
C THR A 9 -14.05 -16.69 -14.27
N ASN A 10 -12.93 -16.63 -13.53
CA ASN A 10 -12.73 -15.78 -12.37
C ASN A 10 -11.46 -14.92 -12.47
N PRO A 11 -11.51 -13.64 -12.04
CA PRO A 11 -10.34 -12.77 -12.06
C PRO A 11 -9.26 -13.26 -11.10
N THR A 12 -7.99 -12.97 -11.41
CA THR A 12 -6.87 -13.20 -10.50
C THR A 12 -6.80 -12.07 -9.46
N PHE A 13 -6.86 -12.44 -8.18
CA PHE A 13 -6.68 -11.51 -7.08
C PHE A 13 -5.20 -11.27 -6.80
N VAL A 14 -4.79 -10.02 -6.73
CA VAL A 14 -3.43 -9.62 -6.39
C VAL A 14 -3.45 -8.83 -5.09
N PHE A 15 -2.95 -9.45 -4.03
CA PHE A 15 -2.84 -8.86 -2.70
C PHE A 15 -1.44 -8.28 -2.51
N CYS A 16 -1.35 -6.97 -2.34
CA CYS A 16 -0.10 -6.30 -1.95
C CYS A 16 -0.10 -6.08 -0.44
N ILE A 17 0.72 -6.84 0.25
CA ILE A 17 0.78 -6.92 1.71
C ILE A 17 2.18 -6.53 2.17
N GLY A 18 2.35 -6.30 3.45
CA GLY A 18 3.67 -6.09 4.03
C GLY A 18 3.60 -5.56 5.45
N MET A 19 4.72 -5.54 6.10
CA MET A 19 4.85 -4.89 7.40
C MET A 19 4.41 -3.44 7.28
N LYS A 20 3.76 -2.91 8.31
CA LYS A 20 3.47 -1.46 8.35
C LYS A 20 4.76 -0.68 8.11
N ARG A 21 4.72 0.31 7.24
CA ARG A 21 5.84 1.19 6.89
C ARG A 21 7.01 0.53 6.13
N ALA A 22 6.85 -0.69 5.66
CA ALA A 22 7.85 -1.38 4.84
C ALA A 22 7.81 -1.04 3.34
N GLY A 23 7.00 -0.06 2.90
CA GLY A 23 6.97 0.35 1.50
C GLY A 23 5.93 -0.35 0.63
N SER A 24 4.96 -1.05 1.23
CA SER A 24 3.88 -1.75 0.49
C SER A 24 3.07 -0.85 -0.46
N ALA A 25 3.09 0.48 -0.25
CA ALA A 25 2.49 1.41 -1.20
C ALA A 25 3.28 1.52 -2.51
N LEU A 26 4.61 1.46 -2.46
CA LEU A 26 5.45 1.47 -3.67
C LEU A 26 5.26 0.17 -4.45
N GLN A 27 5.36 -0.98 -3.78
CA GLN A 27 5.12 -2.29 -4.39
C GLN A 27 3.73 -2.38 -5.03
N TYR A 28 2.69 -1.92 -4.33
CA TYR A 28 1.33 -1.85 -4.84
C TYR A 28 1.24 -0.98 -6.10
N ASN A 29 1.86 0.21 -6.10
CA ASN A 29 1.80 1.11 -7.25
C ASN A 29 2.53 0.56 -8.48
N LEU A 30 3.69 -0.10 -8.28
CA LEU A 30 4.39 -0.80 -9.34
C LEU A 30 3.51 -1.89 -9.96
N SER A 31 2.92 -2.75 -9.12
CA SER A 31 2.05 -3.85 -9.54
C SER A 31 0.77 -3.36 -10.20
N LYS A 32 0.14 -2.34 -9.63
CA LYS A 32 -1.07 -1.71 -10.18
C LYS A 32 -0.84 -1.19 -11.59
N LEU A 33 0.19 -0.36 -11.77
CA LEU A 33 0.49 0.22 -13.08
C LEU A 33 0.85 -0.84 -14.12
N LEU A 34 1.57 -1.87 -13.70
CA LEU A 34 1.90 -2.99 -14.55
C LEU A 34 0.64 -3.68 -15.10
N LEU A 35 -0.31 -3.99 -14.22
CA LEU A 35 -1.56 -4.67 -14.57
C LEU A 35 -2.50 -3.76 -15.36
N GLU A 36 -2.74 -2.53 -14.93
CA GLU A 36 -3.66 -1.59 -15.57
C GLU A 36 -3.25 -1.22 -17.00
N ASN A 37 -1.95 -1.27 -17.34
CA ASN A 37 -1.49 -0.99 -18.69
C ASN A 37 -1.70 -2.15 -19.69
N GLN A 38 -1.97 -3.35 -19.22
CA GLN A 38 -2.03 -4.54 -20.07
C GLN A 38 -3.35 -5.32 -20.00
N PHE A 39 -4.07 -5.20 -18.88
CA PHE A 39 -5.24 -6.01 -18.57
C PHE A 39 -6.41 -5.16 -18.10
N LYS A 40 -7.62 -5.72 -18.21
CA LYS A 40 -8.80 -5.16 -17.56
C LYS A 40 -8.70 -5.38 -16.04
N THR A 41 -8.18 -4.39 -15.35
CA THR A 41 -7.85 -4.47 -13.92
C THR A 41 -8.79 -3.58 -13.12
N LYS A 42 -9.36 -4.11 -12.03
CA LYS A 42 -10.04 -3.33 -11.01
C LYS A 42 -9.12 -3.13 -9.82
N ASN A 43 -8.99 -1.87 -9.43
CA ASN A 43 -8.18 -1.43 -8.33
C ASN A 43 -9.08 -1.02 -7.17
N PHE A 44 -8.91 -1.69 -6.01
CA PHE A 44 -9.63 -1.36 -4.78
C PHE A 44 -8.88 -0.43 -3.83
N GLY A 45 -7.64 -0.11 -4.14
CA GLY A 45 -6.81 0.69 -3.25
C GLY A 45 -6.48 -0.01 -1.95
N TYR A 46 -6.37 0.76 -0.87
CA TYR A 46 -6.19 0.22 0.47
C TYR A 46 -7.52 -0.24 1.07
N ILE A 47 -7.55 -1.45 1.58
CA ILE A 47 -8.68 -2.01 2.30
C ILE A 47 -8.21 -2.46 3.69
N ASP A 48 -8.89 -1.99 4.73
CA ASP A 48 -8.72 -2.51 6.09
C ASP A 48 -9.31 -3.92 6.15
N GLY A 49 -8.65 -4.83 6.85
CA GLY A 49 -9.07 -6.23 6.95
C GLY A 49 -10.50 -6.43 7.47
N LYS A 50 -10.98 -5.50 8.30
CA LYS A 50 -12.37 -5.51 8.78
C LYS A 50 -13.40 -5.28 7.68
N ASP A 51 -13.02 -4.53 6.65
CA ASP A 51 -13.89 -4.19 5.52
C ASP A 51 -13.67 -5.11 4.31
N LEU A 52 -12.66 -5.97 4.36
CA LEU A 52 -12.21 -6.72 3.21
C LEU A 52 -13.30 -7.69 2.71
N SER A 53 -13.85 -8.52 3.60
CA SER A 53 -14.93 -9.46 3.26
C SER A 53 -16.18 -8.72 2.77
N LYS A 54 -16.56 -7.62 3.42
CA LYS A 54 -17.73 -6.82 3.05
C LYS A 54 -17.58 -6.14 1.69
N LYS A 55 -16.40 -5.65 1.36
CA LYS A 55 -16.14 -5.02 0.04
C LYS A 55 -16.05 -6.05 -1.08
N LEU A 56 -15.53 -7.24 -0.79
CA LEU A 56 -15.40 -8.31 -1.78
C LEU A 56 -16.69 -9.09 -1.99
N SER A 57 -17.63 -9.10 -1.03
CA SER A 57 -18.94 -9.77 -1.15
C SER A 57 -20.02 -8.91 -1.83
N ASN A 58 -19.76 -7.64 -2.13
CA ASN A 58 -20.73 -6.78 -2.80
C ASN A 58 -20.97 -7.20 -4.26
N GLU A 59 -22.21 -6.98 -4.76
CA GLU A 59 -22.66 -7.25 -6.14
C GLU A 59 -21.73 -6.68 -7.23
N ASP A 60 -20.94 -5.66 -6.93
CA ASP A 60 -19.91 -5.14 -7.84
C ASP A 60 -18.82 -6.15 -8.17
N MET A 61 -18.65 -7.18 -7.36
CA MET A 61 -17.74 -8.30 -7.62
C MET A 61 -18.36 -9.31 -8.58
N LEU A 62 -19.69 -9.52 -8.50
CA LEU A 62 -20.42 -10.40 -9.43
C LEU A 62 -20.49 -9.80 -10.84
N LYS A 63 -20.35 -8.49 -10.98
CA LYS A 63 -20.15 -7.80 -12.26
C LYS A 63 -18.71 -7.88 -12.78
N ALA A 64 -17.83 -8.55 -12.05
CA ALA A 64 -16.42 -8.70 -12.35
C ALA A 64 -16.11 -9.74 -13.46
N ASN A 65 -17.12 -10.41 -14.02
CA ASN A 65 -16.96 -11.46 -15.05
C ASN A 65 -16.18 -11.03 -16.30
N PHE A 66 -15.85 -9.74 -16.43
CA PHE A 66 -15.04 -9.19 -17.52
C PHE A 66 -13.66 -8.71 -17.08
N LEU A 67 -13.31 -8.89 -15.79
CA LEU A 67 -12.01 -8.47 -15.28
C LEU A 67 -11.01 -9.63 -15.33
N GLU A 68 -9.77 -9.29 -15.69
CA GLU A 68 -8.66 -10.26 -15.68
C GLU A 68 -7.95 -10.24 -14.32
N TYR A 69 -7.84 -9.04 -13.72
CA TYR A 69 -7.19 -8.85 -12.43
C TYR A 69 -7.99 -7.95 -11.50
N ILE A 70 -7.87 -8.26 -10.21
CA ILE A 70 -8.32 -7.40 -9.11
C ILE A 70 -7.12 -7.18 -8.21
N ILE A 71 -6.69 -5.92 -8.06
CA ILE A 71 -5.57 -5.58 -7.21
C ILE A 71 -6.01 -4.75 -5.99
N LEU A 72 -5.46 -5.10 -4.84
CA LEU A 72 -5.73 -4.39 -3.59
C LEU A 72 -4.49 -4.38 -2.68
N LYS A 73 -4.46 -3.41 -1.79
CA LYS A 73 -3.46 -3.30 -0.74
C LYS A 73 -4.13 -3.51 0.62
N CYS A 74 -3.56 -4.38 1.45
CA CYS A 74 -4.02 -4.60 2.82
C CYS A 74 -2.81 -4.87 3.75
N HIS A 75 -3.07 -4.95 5.06
CA HIS A 75 -2.09 -5.40 6.04
C HIS A 75 -2.52 -6.70 6.71
N ASP A 76 -3.75 -7.13 6.48
CA ASP A 76 -4.29 -8.38 6.99
C ASP A 76 -4.11 -9.53 6.00
N PRO A 77 -4.01 -10.76 6.48
CA PRO A 77 -3.82 -11.91 5.62
C PRO A 77 -5.05 -12.19 4.75
N PRO A 78 -4.84 -12.59 3.47
CA PRO A 78 -5.93 -12.87 2.53
C PRO A 78 -6.90 -13.97 2.97
N TRP A 79 -6.45 -14.96 3.75
CA TRP A 79 -7.33 -16.04 4.23
C TRP A 79 -8.43 -15.58 5.19
N LYS A 80 -8.36 -14.36 5.72
CA LYS A 80 -9.48 -13.73 6.43
C LYS A 80 -10.64 -13.34 5.50
N VAL A 81 -10.44 -13.41 4.18
CA VAL A 81 -11.40 -12.95 3.18
C VAL A 81 -12.46 -14.00 2.82
N GLY A 82 -12.15 -15.26 3.08
CA GLY A 82 -12.97 -16.41 2.69
C GLY A 82 -12.33 -17.24 1.57
N SER A 83 -12.51 -18.54 1.63
CA SER A 83 -11.84 -19.52 0.75
C SER A 83 -12.15 -19.30 -0.75
N GLN A 84 -13.34 -18.83 -1.08
CA GLN A 84 -13.77 -18.60 -2.46
C GLN A 84 -12.90 -17.58 -3.25
N PHE A 85 -12.18 -16.70 -2.54
CA PHE A 85 -11.28 -15.72 -3.17
C PHE A 85 -9.85 -16.21 -3.27
N LEU A 86 -9.56 -17.40 -2.74
CA LEU A 86 -8.20 -17.94 -2.64
C LEU A 86 -7.85 -18.95 -3.72
N GLU A 87 -8.80 -19.33 -4.59
CA GLU A 87 -8.53 -20.30 -5.67
C GLU A 87 -7.56 -19.76 -6.73
N ASN A 88 -7.68 -18.48 -7.07
CA ASN A 88 -6.81 -17.81 -8.04
C ASN A 88 -6.27 -16.49 -7.49
N HIS A 89 -5.26 -16.57 -6.64
CA HIS A 89 -4.65 -15.38 -6.05
C HIS A 89 -3.13 -15.37 -6.15
N LYS A 90 -2.58 -14.18 -6.12
CA LYS A 90 -1.16 -13.87 -6.01
C LYS A 90 -0.95 -12.95 -4.82
N ILE A 91 0.09 -13.20 -4.05
CA ILE A 91 0.44 -12.38 -2.89
C ILE A 91 1.82 -11.79 -3.11
N LEU A 92 1.93 -10.47 -3.05
CA LEU A 92 3.19 -9.76 -2.99
C LEU A 92 3.38 -9.25 -1.57
N TYR A 93 4.43 -9.70 -0.93
CA TYR A 93 4.78 -9.28 0.43
C TYR A 93 6.06 -8.45 0.42
N ILE A 94 6.12 -7.40 1.22
CA ILE A 94 7.32 -6.58 1.38
C ILE A 94 7.69 -6.41 2.84
N TYR A 95 8.96 -6.61 3.14
CA TYR A 95 9.55 -6.38 4.45
C TYR A 95 10.66 -5.32 4.37
N ARG A 96 11.12 -4.87 5.53
CA ARG A 96 12.12 -3.80 5.64
C ARG A 96 12.90 -3.94 6.93
N ASP A 97 14.12 -3.36 7.01
CA ASP A 97 14.88 -3.21 8.24
C ASP A 97 14.00 -2.67 9.39
N LEU A 98 13.92 -3.43 10.48
CA LEU A 98 13.02 -3.10 11.59
C LEU A 98 13.38 -1.78 12.27
N ARG A 99 14.64 -1.37 12.24
CA ARG A 99 15.10 -0.06 12.74
C ARG A 99 14.56 1.07 11.88
N ALA A 100 14.53 0.88 10.56
CA ALA A 100 13.93 1.83 9.62
C ALA A 100 12.39 1.86 9.72
N VAL A 101 11.76 0.72 9.99
CA VAL A 101 10.32 0.64 10.25
C VAL A 101 9.98 1.40 11.53
N TYR A 102 10.70 1.15 12.63
CA TYR A 102 10.51 1.85 13.89
C TYR A 102 10.68 3.36 13.74
N PHE A 103 11.77 3.80 13.13
CA PHE A 103 11.99 5.23 12.85
C PHE A 103 10.81 5.85 12.10
N SER A 104 10.33 5.19 11.06
CA SER A 104 9.19 5.68 10.28
C SER A 104 7.90 5.77 11.10
N ARG A 105 7.66 4.84 12.03
CA ARG A 105 6.50 4.84 12.93
C ARG A 105 6.63 5.88 14.02
N LYS A 106 7.80 6.00 14.63
CA LYS A 106 8.11 7.02 15.63
C LYS A 106 7.81 8.44 15.12
N VAL A 107 8.26 8.74 13.88
CA VAL A 107 8.07 10.08 13.29
C VAL A 107 6.63 10.36 12.87
N ARG A 108 5.88 9.35 12.43
CA ARG A 108 4.55 9.57 11.83
C ARG A 108 3.39 9.26 12.75
N GLU A 109 3.57 8.28 13.60
CA GLU A 109 2.50 7.72 14.45
C GLU A 109 2.77 8.01 15.92
N ASN A 110 3.92 8.63 16.24
CA ASN A 110 4.39 8.82 17.62
C ASN A 110 4.42 7.50 18.42
N CYS A 111 4.76 6.39 17.72
CA CYS A 111 4.81 5.05 18.28
C CYS A 111 5.95 4.93 19.28
N SER A 112 5.68 4.44 20.47
CA SER A 112 6.72 4.12 21.44
C SER A 112 7.49 2.86 21.05
N LEU A 113 8.69 2.66 21.60
CA LEU A 113 9.50 1.49 21.31
C LEU A 113 8.83 0.19 21.80
N ASP A 114 8.17 0.23 22.96
CA ASP A 114 7.47 -0.94 23.51
C ASP A 114 6.27 -1.35 22.65
N GLU A 115 5.46 -0.39 22.22
CA GLU A 115 4.36 -0.65 21.27
C GLU A 115 4.88 -1.24 19.96
N PHE A 116 5.98 -0.68 19.45
CA PHE A 116 6.62 -1.19 18.24
C PHE A 116 7.06 -2.64 18.39
N ILE A 117 7.77 -2.97 19.46
CA ILE A 117 8.26 -4.34 19.72
C ILE A 117 7.09 -5.32 19.79
N LEU A 118 6.04 -4.99 20.53
CA LEU A 118 4.86 -5.84 20.68
C LEU A 118 4.14 -6.10 19.35
N GLU A 119 3.92 -5.06 18.57
CA GLU A 119 3.25 -5.18 17.27
C GLU A 119 4.14 -5.89 16.25
N MET A 120 5.46 -5.66 16.31
CA MET A 120 6.38 -6.26 15.36
C MET A 120 6.52 -7.77 15.59
N LYS A 121 6.55 -8.25 16.83
CA LYS A 121 6.50 -9.69 17.11
C LYS A 121 5.32 -10.36 16.40
N LYS A 122 4.11 -9.80 16.53
CA LYS A 122 2.93 -10.31 15.81
C LYS A 122 3.05 -10.24 14.29
N SER A 123 3.71 -9.19 13.78
CA SER A 123 3.93 -9.03 12.33
C SER A 123 4.95 -10.04 11.79
N LEU A 124 5.95 -10.41 12.57
CA LEU A 124 6.95 -11.42 12.21
C LEU A 124 6.37 -12.83 12.26
N ASP A 125 5.51 -13.13 13.24
CA ASP A 125 4.76 -14.39 13.26
C ASP A 125 3.96 -14.57 11.96
N LEU A 126 3.29 -13.50 11.51
CA LEU A 126 2.57 -13.52 10.25
C LEU A 126 3.51 -13.63 9.04
N TYR A 127 4.66 -12.96 9.05
CA TYR A 127 5.66 -13.04 7.99
C TYR A 127 6.16 -14.45 7.78
N SER A 128 6.38 -15.21 8.84
CA SER A 128 6.86 -16.60 8.75
C SER A 128 5.93 -17.54 7.97
N TYR A 129 4.64 -17.22 7.88
CA TYR A 129 3.70 -17.92 7.00
C TYR A 129 3.92 -17.57 5.55
N TYR A 130 4.09 -16.28 5.26
CA TYR A 130 4.26 -15.79 3.88
C TYR A 130 5.57 -16.27 3.26
N GLU A 131 6.64 -16.30 4.04
CA GLU A 131 7.96 -16.72 3.56
C GLU A 131 7.99 -18.18 3.10
N LYS A 132 7.20 -19.03 3.76
CA LYS A 132 7.13 -20.48 3.46
C LYS A 132 6.14 -20.84 2.36
N ASP A 133 5.24 -19.91 1.99
CA ASP A 133 4.23 -20.17 0.97
C ASP A 133 4.78 -19.84 -0.43
N SER A 134 4.99 -20.84 -1.26
CA SER A 134 5.50 -20.69 -2.64
C SER A 134 4.62 -19.81 -3.55
N ARG A 135 3.39 -19.51 -3.13
CA ARG A 135 2.47 -18.62 -3.83
C ARG A 135 2.71 -17.15 -3.48
N VAL A 136 3.61 -16.88 -2.54
CA VAL A 136 3.94 -15.53 -2.09
C VAL A 136 5.25 -15.08 -2.70
N PHE A 137 5.25 -13.91 -3.30
CA PHE A 137 6.46 -13.24 -3.75
C PHE A 137 6.91 -12.23 -2.71
N VAL A 138 8.04 -12.49 -2.10
CA VAL A 138 8.60 -11.67 -1.02
C VAL A 138 9.67 -10.74 -1.56
N GLN A 139 9.59 -9.44 -1.24
CA GLN A 139 10.59 -8.44 -1.61
C GLN A 139 11.14 -7.71 -0.39
N LYS A 140 12.42 -7.38 -0.45
CA LYS A 140 13.09 -6.49 0.50
C LYS A 140 12.91 -5.03 0.05
N TYR A 141 12.48 -4.16 0.96
CA TYR A 141 12.23 -2.74 0.62
C TYR A 141 13.47 -2.02 0.08
N GLU A 142 14.62 -2.32 0.66
CA GLU A 142 15.88 -1.72 0.28
C GLU A 142 16.20 -1.98 -1.19
N ASP A 143 15.96 -3.20 -1.67
CA ASP A 143 16.18 -3.57 -3.07
C ASP A 143 15.19 -2.84 -3.98
N VAL A 144 13.91 -2.80 -3.58
CA VAL A 144 12.87 -2.06 -4.32
C VAL A 144 13.19 -0.57 -4.37
N TYR A 145 13.73 0.01 -3.28
CA TYR A 145 14.06 1.43 -3.21
C TYR A 145 15.30 1.79 -4.04
N LEU A 146 16.32 0.96 -3.99
CA LEU A 146 17.60 1.20 -4.68
C LEU A 146 17.50 0.89 -6.17
N ASN A 147 16.73 -0.13 -6.54
CA ASN A 147 16.60 -0.61 -7.91
C ASN A 147 15.16 -0.90 -8.30
N ASN A 148 14.37 0.16 -8.45
CA ASN A 148 12.97 0.07 -8.84
C ASN A 148 12.75 -0.68 -10.18
N LYS A 149 13.73 -0.65 -11.10
CA LYS A 149 13.64 -1.34 -12.39
C LYS A 149 13.64 -2.85 -12.20
N ASP A 150 14.60 -3.37 -11.47
CA ASP A 150 14.71 -4.81 -11.22
C ASP A 150 13.53 -5.30 -10.36
N ALA A 151 13.15 -4.52 -9.35
CA ALA A 151 11.96 -4.83 -8.56
C ALA A 151 10.68 -4.93 -9.41
N LEU A 152 10.52 -4.06 -10.42
CA LEU A 152 9.40 -4.12 -11.36
C LEU A 152 9.49 -5.34 -12.27
N LEU A 153 10.69 -5.69 -12.74
CA LEU A 153 10.93 -6.89 -13.55
C LEU A 153 10.59 -8.16 -12.77
N ASP A 154 11.00 -8.24 -11.51
CA ASP A 154 10.68 -9.39 -10.65
C ASP A 154 9.18 -9.51 -10.37
N ILE A 155 8.49 -8.40 -10.13
CA ILE A 155 7.03 -8.37 -10.03
C ILE A 155 6.40 -8.87 -11.34
N SER A 156 6.90 -8.41 -12.50
CA SER A 156 6.37 -8.80 -13.80
C SER A 156 6.53 -10.31 -14.05
N LYS A 157 7.70 -10.86 -13.71
CA LYS A 157 8.00 -12.29 -13.79
C LYS A 157 7.06 -13.11 -12.89
N TYR A 158 6.90 -12.70 -11.64
CA TYR A 158 6.02 -13.37 -10.68
C TYR A 158 4.55 -13.33 -11.14
N LEU A 159 4.07 -12.19 -11.62
CA LEU A 159 2.71 -12.04 -12.15
C LEU A 159 2.53 -12.65 -13.54
N GLN A 160 3.62 -13.11 -14.18
CA GLN A 160 3.65 -13.65 -15.55
C GLN A 160 3.17 -12.62 -16.60
N VAL A 161 3.56 -11.36 -16.39
CA VAL A 161 3.19 -10.22 -17.24
C VAL A 161 4.40 -9.81 -18.09
N LYS A 162 4.24 -9.75 -19.41
CA LYS A 162 5.31 -9.31 -20.32
C LYS A 162 5.51 -7.79 -20.21
N VAL A 163 6.75 -7.36 -20.11
CA VAL A 163 7.13 -5.94 -20.10
C VAL A 163 8.14 -5.62 -21.19
N ASN A 164 8.14 -4.37 -21.63
CA ASN A 164 9.17 -3.81 -22.49
C ASN A 164 9.75 -2.54 -21.85
N ASP A 165 10.90 -2.07 -22.34
CA ASP A 165 11.60 -0.93 -21.76
C ASP A 165 10.77 0.36 -21.74
N ASN A 166 9.91 0.58 -22.76
CA ASN A 166 9.02 1.74 -22.80
C ASN A 166 8.00 1.72 -21.65
N LEU A 167 7.39 0.56 -21.38
CA LEU A 167 6.45 0.40 -20.28
C LEU A 167 7.15 0.55 -18.93
N ILE A 168 8.31 -0.06 -18.76
CA ILE A 168 9.15 0.07 -17.56
C ILE A 168 9.43 1.55 -17.30
N THR A 169 9.99 2.27 -18.27
CA THR A 169 10.31 3.69 -18.15
C THR A 169 9.08 4.53 -17.79
N LYS A 170 7.94 4.26 -18.43
CA LYS A 170 6.67 4.92 -18.12
C LYS A 170 6.25 4.71 -16.67
N ILE A 171 6.28 3.46 -16.20
CA ILE A 171 5.88 3.10 -14.83
C ILE A 171 6.82 3.77 -13.82
N LEU A 172 8.14 3.65 -14.01
CA LEU A 172 9.13 4.23 -13.10
C LEU A 172 8.99 5.76 -12.99
N LYS A 173 8.73 6.44 -14.11
CA LYS A 173 8.45 7.88 -14.12
C LYS A 173 7.21 8.22 -13.29
N LEU A 174 6.15 7.41 -13.38
CA LEU A 174 4.90 7.65 -12.65
C LEU A 174 5.05 7.41 -11.14
N VAL A 175 5.84 6.44 -10.71
CA VAL A 175 6.06 6.16 -9.28
C VAL A 175 7.17 7.01 -8.65
N SER A 176 7.88 7.82 -9.44
CA SER A 176 8.93 8.69 -8.90
C SER A 176 8.38 9.71 -7.92
N ILE A 177 9.20 10.08 -6.93
CA ILE A 177 8.84 11.10 -5.92
C ILE A 177 8.57 12.46 -6.57
N GLU A 178 9.20 12.75 -7.69
CA GLU A 178 9.03 13.98 -8.43
C GLU A 178 7.65 14.08 -9.07
N SER A 179 7.13 12.97 -9.63
CA SER A 179 5.79 12.93 -10.20
C SER A 179 4.71 13.13 -9.13
N SER A 180 4.96 12.64 -7.90
CA SER A 180 4.02 12.79 -6.79
C SER A 180 3.87 14.24 -6.31
N LYS A 181 4.93 15.06 -6.42
CA LYS A 181 4.90 16.49 -6.04
C LYS A 181 4.09 17.34 -7.02
N ASN A 182 4.13 17.00 -8.30
CA ASN A 182 3.45 17.76 -9.35
C ASN A 182 1.95 17.49 -9.42
N ASN A 183 1.46 16.38 -8.86
CA ASN A 183 0.06 15.99 -8.91
C ASN A 183 -0.85 16.70 -7.88
N HIS A 184 -0.30 17.49 -6.96
CA HIS A 184 -1.09 18.35 -6.09
C HIS A 184 -1.24 19.75 -6.70
N SER A 185 -2.30 19.97 -7.45
CA SER A 185 -2.70 21.29 -7.87
C SER A 185 -2.79 22.21 -6.63
N PHE A 186 -2.28 23.44 -6.75
CA PHE A 186 -2.36 24.49 -5.73
C PHE A 186 -3.78 24.64 -5.16
N LEU A 187 -4.79 24.52 -6.00
CA LEU A 187 -6.20 24.49 -5.63
C LEU A 187 -6.57 23.34 -4.67
N LYS A 188 -6.02 22.12 -4.89
CA LYS A 188 -6.24 21.01 -3.95
C LYS A 188 -5.67 21.29 -2.56
N LYS A 189 -4.49 21.89 -2.47
CA LYS A 189 -3.88 22.29 -1.19
C LYS A 189 -4.73 23.30 -0.45
N ILE A 190 -5.26 24.30 -1.16
CA ILE A 190 -6.17 25.32 -0.60
C ILE A 190 -7.46 24.65 -0.09
N ILE A 191 -8.07 23.77 -0.88
CA ILE A 191 -9.32 23.08 -0.51
C ILE A 191 -9.11 22.20 0.73
N ILE A 192 -8.00 21.45 0.81
CA ILE A 192 -7.65 20.62 1.97
C ILE A 192 -7.40 21.49 3.20
N PHE A 193 -6.70 22.62 3.05
CA PHE A 193 -6.47 23.57 4.13
C PHE A 193 -7.78 24.13 4.69
N PHE A 194 -8.67 24.62 3.82
CA PHE A 194 -9.98 25.14 4.21
C PHE A 194 -10.86 24.07 4.87
N TYR A 195 -10.84 22.84 4.36
CA TYR A 195 -11.58 21.75 4.97
C TYR A 195 -11.07 21.41 6.37
N ARG A 196 -9.76 21.28 6.56
CA ARG A 196 -9.15 21.05 7.89
C ARG A 196 -9.46 22.20 8.84
N PHE A 197 -9.39 23.42 8.36
CA PHE A 197 -9.75 24.62 9.13
C PHE A 197 -11.21 24.57 9.56
N LEU A 198 -12.14 24.30 8.66
CA LEU A 198 -13.57 24.21 8.96
C LEU A 198 -13.89 23.07 9.94
N VAL A 199 -13.29 21.87 9.74
CA VAL A 199 -13.53 20.72 10.63
C VAL A 199 -13.01 20.97 12.05
N ASN A 200 -11.94 21.75 12.20
CA ASN A 200 -11.36 22.04 13.51
C ASN A 200 -12.09 23.20 14.25
N ILE A 201 -12.74 24.10 13.52
CA ILE A 201 -13.41 25.29 14.12
C ILE A 201 -14.90 25.06 14.31
N VAL A 202 -15.52 24.25 13.45
CA VAL A 202 -16.98 24.05 13.48
C VAL A 202 -17.36 23.04 14.57
N PRO A 203 -18.19 23.40 15.55
CA PRO A 203 -18.65 22.50 16.59
C PRO A 203 -19.32 21.26 15.99
N LYS A 204 -19.07 20.07 16.55
CA LYS A 204 -19.65 18.80 16.09
C LYS A 204 -21.17 18.85 15.96
N LYS A 205 -21.86 19.57 16.86
CA LYS A 205 -23.33 19.75 16.80
C LYS A 205 -23.78 20.50 15.54
N PHE A 206 -23.01 21.47 15.08
CA PHE A 206 -23.31 22.22 13.85
C PHE A 206 -23.09 21.37 12.58
N ILE A 207 -22.08 20.50 12.58
CA ILE A 207 -21.86 19.52 11.49
C ILE A 207 -23.05 18.56 11.37
N ILE A 208 -23.63 18.12 12.51
CA ILE A 208 -24.82 17.25 12.52
C ILE A 208 -26.02 18.01 11.97
N PHE A 209 -26.19 19.27 12.31
CA PHE A 209 -27.25 20.14 11.78
C PHE A 209 -27.13 20.31 10.25
N LEU A 210 -25.91 20.61 9.77
CA LEU A 210 -25.65 20.76 8.33
C LEU A 210 -25.98 19.49 7.53
N LYS A 211 -25.78 18.30 8.10
CA LYS A 211 -26.15 17.03 7.44
C LYS A 211 -27.65 16.85 7.23
N LYS A 212 -28.51 17.58 7.95
CA LYS A 212 -29.98 17.52 7.79
C LYS A 212 -30.47 18.37 6.61
N ILE A 213 -29.63 19.26 6.07
CA ILE A 213 -29.99 20.09 4.93
C ILE A 213 -29.86 19.25 3.65
N PRO A 214 -30.90 19.06 2.82
CA PRO A 214 -30.93 18.08 1.72
C PRO A 214 -29.79 18.17 0.71
N PHE A 215 -29.25 19.35 0.49
CA PHE A 215 -28.16 19.59 -0.47
C PHE A 215 -26.76 19.35 0.09
N VAL A 216 -26.59 19.47 1.41
CA VAL A 216 -25.29 19.41 2.08
C VAL A 216 -24.66 18.01 2.05
N PRO A 217 -25.38 16.90 2.25
CA PRO A 217 -24.81 15.55 2.10
C PRO A 217 -24.23 15.31 0.70
N LYS A 218 -24.88 15.82 -0.34
CA LYS A 218 -24.42 15.71 -1.73
C LYS A 218 -23.16 16.55 -1.96
N MET A 219 -23.11 17.77 -1.44
CA MET A 219 -21.91 18.59 -1.43
C MET A 219 -20.77 17.94 -0.63
N ILE A 220 -21.03 17.43 0.56
CA ILE A 220 -20.03 16.72 1.37
C ILE A 220 -19.52 15.48 0.64
N SER A 221 -20.38 14.75 -0.07
CA SER A 221 -19.98 13.60 -0.89
C SER A 221 -19.08 14.03 -2.05
N ILE A 222 -19.43 15.10 -2.75
CA ILE A 222 -18.59 15.68 -3.81
C ILE A 222 -17.26 16.18 -3.24
N PHE A 223 -17.29 16.92 -2.13
CA PHE A 223 -16.09 17.39 -1.43
C PHE A 223 -15.26 16.21 -0.91
N ARG A 224 -15.87 15.15 -0.37
CA ARG A 224 -15.15 13.93 -0.02
C ARG A 224 -14.47 13.28 -1.21
N LYS A 225 -15.11 13.21 -2.38
CA LYS A 225 -14.47 12.73 -3.61
C LYS A 225 -13.28 13.58 -4.05
N PHE A 226 -13.32 14.89 -3.77
CA PHE A 226 -12.20 15.81 -4.04
C PHE A 226 -11.10 15.77 -2.98
N ILE A 227 -11.44 15.49 -1.72
CA ILE A 227 -10.55 15.59 -0.55
C ILE A 227 -10.03 14.22 -0.12
N THR A 228 -10.86 13.16 -0.23
CA THR A 228 -10.30 11.81 -0.09
C THR A 228 -9.25 11.68 -1.19
N PRO A 229 -8.01 11.44 -0.79
CA PRO A 229 -7.00 11.12 -1.77
C PRO A 229 -7.60 9.99 -2.61
N ASN A 230 -7.80 10.23 -3.92
CA ASN A 230 -8.11 9.13 -4.80
C ASN A 230 -7.00 8.12 -4.59
N PHE A 231 -7.34 6.90 -4.16
CA PHE A 231 -6.40 5.78 -4.15
C PHE A 231 -5.86 5.52 -5.56
N ASP A 232 -6.42 6.18 -6.56
CA ASP A 232 -5.92 6.28 -7.93
C ASP A 232 -4.64 7.13 -8.07
N ASN A 233 -4.30 8.00 -7.11
CA ASN A 233 -3.03 8.71 -7.13
C ASN A 233 -1.92 7.77 -6.67
N LEU A 234 -0.95 7.55 -7.53
CA LEU A 234 0.10 6.54 -7.46
C LEU A 234 1.04 6.65 -6.26
N MET A 235 1.17 7.81 -5.68
CA MET A 235 1.89 8.02 -4.42
C MET A 235 1.21 9.13 -3.63
N TYR A 236 0.82 8.80 -2.40
CA TYR A 236 0.41 9.83 -1.47
C TYR A 236 1.62 10.65 -1.06
N THR A 237 1.61 11.95 -1.32
CA THR A 237 2.63 12.86 -0.79
C THR A 237 2.73 12.74 0.72
N ASP A 238 1.62 12.46 1.39
CA ASP A 238 1.56 12.21 2.83
C ASP A 238 2.25 10.91 3.25
N HIS A 239 2.47 9.96 2.32
CA HIS A 239 3.21 8.72 2.58
C HIS A 239 4.71 8.86 2.30
N VAL A 240 5.13 9.87 1.56
CA VAL A 240 6.56 10.19 1.39
C VAL A 240 6.99 10.99 2.60
N SER A 241 7.83 10.39 3.45
CA SER A 241 8.44 11.11 4.56
C SER A 241 9.31 12.27 4.04
N LYS A 242 9.56 13.28 4.88
CA LYS A 242 10.55 14.34 4.56
C LYS A 242 11.94 13.77 4.18
N PHE A 243 12.21 12.54 4.54
CA PHE A 243 13.42 11.78 4.23
C PHE A 243 13.32 10.96 2.93
N LYS A 244 12.29 11.18 2.12
CA LYS A 244 12.07 10.55 0.80
C LYS A 244 12.13 9.01 0.81
N GLY A 245 11.81 8.38 1.94
CA GLY A 245 11.83 6.91 2.07
C GLY A 245 13.21 6.29 2.24
N ASN A 246 14.30 7.08 2.31
CA ASN A 246 15.65 6.56 2.43
C ASN A 246 15.74 5.51 3.56
N PRO A 247 16.16 4.27 3.25
CA PRO A 247 16.18 3.16 4.21
C PRO A 247 17.22 3.34 5.31
N MET A 248 18.24 4.17 5.12
CA MET A 248 19.35 4.33 6.05
C MET A 248 19.18 5.51 7.03
N THR A 249 18.12 6.31 6.89
CA THR A 249 17.91 7.54 7.70
C THR A 249 17.87 7.29 9.21
N TRP A 250 17.48 6.10 9.64
CA TRP A 250 17.40 5.72 11.04
C TRP A 250 18.75 5.76 11.75
N LYS A 251 19.87 5.53 11.04
CA LYS A 251 21.23 5.52 11.60
C LYS A 251 21.60 6.80 12.31
N ASP A 252 21.16 7.94 11.78
CA ASP A 252 21.46 9.27 12.31
C ASP A 252 20.35 9.84 13.21
N LYS A 253 19.24 9.11 13.37
CA LYS A 253 18.02 9.64 13.98
C LYS A 253 17.49 8.85 15.17
N LEU A 254 17.87 7.60 15.29
CA LEU A 254 17.59 6.79 16.48
C LEU A 254 18.75 6.90 17.47
N SER A 255 18.44 6.81 18.74
CA SER A 255 19.47 6.71 19.77
C SER A 255 20.13 5.33 19.76
N THR A 256 21.33 5.23 20.29
CA THR A 256 22.06 3.95 20.43
C THR A 256 21.23 2.93 21.22
N ASP A 257 20.54 3.38 22.28
CA ASP A 257 19.69 2.52 23.12
C ASP A 257 18.51 1.95 22.34
N GLU A 258 17.85 2.78 21.50
CA GLU A 258 16.74 2.32 20.65
C GLU A 258 17.21 1.28 19.63
N ILE A 259 18.35 1.55 19.00
CA ILE A 259 18.97 0.63 18.04
C ILE A 259 19.32 -0.69 18.72
N SER A 260 20.08 -0.64 19.82
CA SER A 260 20.52 -1.84 20.56
C SER A 260 19.34 -2.67 21.03
N ARG A 261 18.29 -2.05 21.52
CA ARG A 261 17.10 -2.75 21.99
C ARG A 261 16.37 -3.46 20.85
N ILE A 262 16.23 -2.84 19.66
CA ILE A 262 15.64 -3.48 18.49
C ILE A 262 16.53 -4.66 18.04
N GLU A 263 17.83 -4.46 18.01
CA GLU A 263 18.79 -5.51 17.61
C GLU A 263 18.81 -6.70 18.55
N ILE A 264 18.66 -6.47 19.85
CA ILE A 264 18.54 -7.56 20.85
C ILE A 264 17.23 -8.31 20.66
N GLU A 265 16.10 -7.60 20.61
CA GLU A 265 14.75 -8.18 20.54
C GLU A 265 14.52 -8.99 19.25
N PHE A 266 15.13 -8.58 18.14
CA PHE A 266 14.93 -9.16 16.82
C PHE A 266 16.22 -9.71 16.18
N ASN A 267 17.22 -10.06 17.00
CA ASN A 267 18.56 -10.46 16.55
C ASN A 267 18.52 -11.57 15.49
N GLY A 268 17.76 -12.63 15.76
CA GLY A 268 17.64 -13.78 14.84
C GLY A 268 17.13 -13.35 13.47
N TRP A 269 16.00 -12.63 13.45
CA TRP A 269 15.38 -12.16 12.23
C TRP A 269 16.28 -11.19 11.45
N LEU A 270 16.92 -10.24 12.13
CA LEU A 270 17.81 -9.27 11.49
C LEU A 270 19.04 -9.95 10.85
N LYS A 271 19.62 -10.96 11.50
CA LYS A 271 20.71 -11.75 10.93
C LYS A 271 20.28 -12.56 9.71
N GLU A 272 19.17 -13.28 9.83
CA GLU A 272 18.63 -14.11 8.75
C GLU A 272 18.35 -13.30 7.48
N HIS A 273 17.94 -12.02 7.64
CA HIS A 273 17.62 -11.14 6.52
C HIS A 273 18.77 -10.20 6.10
N GLY A 274 19.98 -10.42 6.65
CA GLY A 274 21.19 -9.68 6.28
C GLY A 274 21.16 -8.19 6.68
N TYR A 275 20.63 -7.92 7.88
CA TYR A 275 20.63 -6.57 8.47
C TYR A 275 21.68 -6.42 9.59
N LEU A 276 22.22 -7.54 10.10
CA LEU A 276 23.32 -7.63 11.04
C LEU A 276 24.42 -8.53 10.49
#